data_3bf0d50368db131efb119727ee1d9f5d
#
_entry.id   3bf0d50368db131efb119727ee1d9f5d
#
_cell.length_a   1.000
_cell.length_b   1.000
_cell.length_c   1.000
_cell.angle_alpha   90.00
_cell.angle_beta   90.00
_cell.angle_gamma   90.00
#
_symmetry.space_group_name_H-M   'P 1'
#
loop_
_entity.id
_entity.type
_entity.pdbx_description
1 polymer ?
#
loop_
_entity_poly.entity_id
_entity_poly.type
_entity_poly.pdbx_seq_one_letter_code
_entity_poly.pdbx_strand_id
1 'polypeptide(L)'
;MKKQICMMMAAMMAAAALTGCSGGAKETTAAPTAAKTAAETTQAPAAGEETEAESLAGETMAAQAGESAEILVAAAASLKNAYEDELIPMFQEQYPGVVVKGTYDSSGKLQTQIEEGLEADVFMSAATKQMTALDEEGMIESDTVTNLLENKIVLIVPAGSSAGFEKFEDIEKAESIALGDPASVPAGQYAQEALTSLGIWDKIQDKVSFGTNVTEVLNQVAASSADAGIVYATDAAGMADQVQVVAEAPEGSLGGKVIYPVAVVKNTAHAEEAKNFVEFLKTDEAIKVFEEYGFTKGE
;
A
#
# COMPACT_ATOMS: atom_id res chain seq x y z
N MET A 1 37.13 -46.30 -11.29
CA MET A 1 38.30 -46.36 -10.34
C MET A 1 38.11 -45.21 -9.38
N LYS A 2 37.44 -45.42 -8.22
CA LYS A 2 38.07 -45.58 -6.89
C LYS A 2 39.03 -44.39 -6.57
N LYS A 3 38.75 -43.55 -5.60
CA LYS A 3 38.66 -43.62 -4.13
C LYS A 3 38.24 -42.22 -3.63
N GLN A 4 37.24 -41.95 -2.84
CA GLN A 4 37.10 -42.06 -1.37
C GLN A 4 38.35 -41.66 -0.53
N ILE A 5 38.07 -40.81 0.43
CA ILE A 5 38.55 -40.86 1.86
C ILE A 5 38.34 -39.42 2.44
N CYS A 6 37.42 -39.23 3.36
CA CYS A 6 37.39 -39.25 4.84
C CYS A 6 37.87 -37.93 5.47
N MET A 7 36.99 -37.20 6.17
CA MET A 7 36.61 -37.30 7.61
C MET A 7 37.69 -36.76 8.59
N MET A 8 37.33 -35.77 9.39
CA MET A 8 37.48 -35.59 10.84
C MET A 8 37.14 -34.12 11.21
N MET A 9 36.09 -33.88 11.89
CA MET A 9 35.84 -33.80 13.34
C MET A 9 36.92 -33.07 14.16
N ALA A 10 36.52 -31.94 14.77
CA ALA A 10 36.84 -31.63 16.15
C ALA A 10 35.93 -30.51 16.69
N ALA A 11 35.11 -30.88 17.65
CA ALA A 11 34.37 -30.00 18.55
C ALA A 11 35.30 -29.50 19.67
N MET A 12 35.13 -28.26 20.12
CA MET A 12 35.56 -27.85 21.44
C MET A 12 34.60 -26.82 22.04
N MET A 13 33.90 -27.27 23.07
CA MET A 13 33.21 -26.43 24.06
C MET A 13 34.24 -25.81 25.01
N ALA A 14 33.96 -24.59 25.43
CA ALA A 14 34.39 -24.13 26.74
C ALA A 14 33.39 -23.06 27.24
N ALA A 15 32.66 -23.47 28.28
CA ALA A 15 31.87 -22.59 29.14
C ALA A 15 32.79 -22.08 30.27
N ALA A 16 32.59 -20.85 30.66
CA ALA A 16 32.97 -20.37 31.99
C ALA A 16 32.03 -19.26 32.42
N ALA A 17 31.46 -19.51 33.55
CA ALA A 17 30.47 -18.82 34.33
C ALA A 17 31.14 -17.97 35.43
N LEU A 18 30.27 -17.13 36.05
CA LEU A 18 30.31 -16.59 37.44
C LEU A 18 31.23 -15.37 37.65
N THR A 19 30.87 -14.33 38.31
CA THR A 19 30.18 -13.95 39.57
C THR A 19 30.22 -12.42 39.60
N GLY A 20 29.39 -11.65 40.21
CA GLY A 20 28.49 -11.72 41.31
C GLY A 20 28.37 -10.33 41.96
N CYS A 21 27.24 -10.10 42.59
CA CYS A 21 26.98 -9.25 43.77
C CYS A 21 27.21 -7.73 43.69
N SER A 22 26.40 -6.84 44.21
CA SER A 22 25.41 -6.84 45.31
C SER A 22 25.03 -5.42 45.63
N GLY A 23 23.78 -5.21 46.11
CA GLY A 23 23.37 -4.21 47.06
C GLY A 23 22.70 -2.98 46.43
N GLY A 24 21.58 -2.55 46.86
CA GLY A 24 20.82 -2.71 48.07
C GLY A 24 19.53 -1.92 47.99
N ALA A 25 18.56 -2.45 48.65
CA ALA A 25 17.19 -2.02 48.79
C ALA A 25 17.00 -0.65 49.42
N LYS A 26 15.85 0.01 49.11
CA LYS A 26 14.90 0.43 50.15
C LYS A 26 13.53 0.71 49.59
N GLU A 27 12.60 -0.02 50.15
CA GLU A 27 11.16 0.25 50.19
C GLU A 27 10.85 1.61 50.81
N THR A 28 9.76 2.20 50.39
CA THR A 28 8.74 2.68 51.36
C THR A 28 7.38 2.91 50.69
N THR A 29 6.47 2.07 51.05
CA THR A 29 5.03 2.12 51.15
C THR A 29 4.45 3.50 51.47
N ALA A 30 3.31 3.87 50.90
CA ALA A 30 2.02 4.05 51.54
C ALA A 30 0.95 4.69 50.64
N ALA A 31 -0.13 4.04 50.38
CA ALA A 31 -1.49 4.59 50.33
C ALA A 31 -2.04 4.46 51.76
N PRO A 32 -3.21 4.96 52.14
CA PRO A 32 -4.40 5.37 51.41
C PRO A 32 -5.06 6.65 51.97
N THR A 33 -6.17 7.12 51.48
CA THR A 33 -7.46 7.20 52.21
C THR A 33 -8.46 8.13 51.52
N ALA A 34 -9.65 7.62 51.38
CA ALA A 34 -10.86 8.26 50.94
C ALA A 34 -11.44 9.25 51.97
N ALA A 35 -12.20 10.24 51.52
CA ALA A 35 -13.28 10.80 52.27
C ALA A 35 -14.42 11.29 51.36
N LYS A 36 -15.57 10.73 51.63
CA LYS A 36 -16.94 11.09 51.28
C LYS A 36 -17.35 12.41 51.96
N THR A 37 -18.33 13.11 51.34
CA THR A 37 -19.56 13.66 51.97
C THR A 37 -20.26 14.49 50.91
N ALA A 38 -21.38 14.12 50.36
CA ALA A 38 -22.76 14.19 50.80
C ALA A 38 -23.36 15.60 50.69
N ALA A 39 -24.23 15.74 49.72
CA ALA A 39 -25.66 16.06 49.70
C ALA A 39 -26.09 17.44 50.26
N GLU A 40 -26.88 18.17 49.50
CA GLU A 40 -28.26 18.46 49.90
C GLU A 40 -29.05 19.21 48.81
N THR A 41 -30.20 18.74 48.62
CA THR A 41 -31.44 19.07 47.98
C THR A 41 -31.96 20.49 48.25
N THR A 42 -32.57 21.18 47.27
CA THR A 42 -33.86 21.84 47.44
C THR A 42 -34.56 22.20 46.14
N GLN A 43 -35.67 21.60 45.95
CA GLN A 43 -37.00 21.89 45.36
C GLN A 43 -37.24 23.17 44.55
N ALA A 44 -38.00 22.95 43.47
CA ALA A 44 -38.79 23.87 42.68
C ALA A 44 -40.00 24.46 43.48
N PRO A 45 -40.76 25.45 42.95
CA PRO A 45 -41.86 25.13 42.03
C PRO A 45 -42.21 26.16 40.92
N ALA A 46 -42.73 25.67 39.85
CA ALA A 46 -44.01 25.81 39.13
C ALA A 46 -44.44 27.16 38.49
N ALA A 47 -44.81 26.99 37.26
CA ALA A 47 -46.07 27.37 36.58
C ALA A 47 -46.10 28.62 35.68
N GLY A 48 -46.58 28.32 34.48
CA GLY A 48 -47.41 29.17 33.62
C GLY A 48 -46.62 29.79 32.46
N GLU A 49 -46.95 29.79 31.20
CA GLU A 49 -48.22 29.65 30.48
C GLU A 49 -47.93 29.49 29.02
N GLU A 50 -48.76 28.80 28.28
CA GLU A 50 -48.74 28.55 26.85
C GLU A 50 -48.81 29.81 25.99
N THR A 51 -48.08 29.84 24.87
CA THR A 51 -48.55 30.49 23.66
C THR A 51 -48.04 29.74 22.45
N GLU A 52 -48.96 29.19 21.70
CA GLU A 52 -48.77 28.68 20.33
C GLU A 52 -48.31 29.76 19.36
N ALA A 53 -47.36 29.45 18.51
CA ALA A 53 -47.26 30.03 17.19
C ALA A 53 -46.55 29.04 16.25
N GLU A 54 -47.27 28.71 15.19
CA GLU A 54 -47.00 27.81 14.11
C GLU A 54 -45.66 27.96 13.42
N SER A 55 -45.12 26.77 13.06
CA SER A 55 -44.66 26.36 11.74
C SER A 55 -43.72 27.24 10.96
N LEU A 56 -42.53 26.73 10.79
CA LEU A 56 -41.95 26.55 9.45
C LEU A 56 -40.95 25.38 9.57
N ALA A 57 -41.28 24.31 8.83
CA ALA A 57 -40.42 23.16 8.63
C ALA A 57 -39.13 23.61 7.95
N GLY A 58 -38.04 23.60 8.71
CA GLY A 58 -36.68 23.50 8.22
C GLY A 58 -36.19 22.18 8.72
N GLU A 59 -36.22 21.16 7.88
CA GLU A 59 -35.51 19.91 8.14
C GLU A 59 -34.01 20.25 8.19
N THR A 60 -33.58 20.63 9.36
CA THR A 60 -32.17 20.54 9.70
C THR A 60 -31.92 19.06 9.91
N MET A 61 -31.29 18.43 8.92
CA MET A 61 -30.69 17.12 9.10
C MET A 61 -29.71 17.26 10.27
N ALA A 62 -30.19 16.89 11.46
CA ALA A 62 -29.32 16.66 12.60
C ALA A 62 -28.38 15.53 12.19
N ALA A 63 -27.14 15.85 11.91
CA ALA A 63 -26.07 14.88 11.83
C ALA A 63 -26.13 14.04 13.12
N GLN A 64 -26.60 12.82 12.99
CA GLN A 64 -26.40 11.81 14.02
C GLN A 64 -24.89 11.66 14.14
N ALA A 65 -24.33 12.05 15.27
CA ALA A 65 -23.01 11.62 15.70
C ALA A 65 -23.11 10.11 15.98
N GLY A 66 -23.18 9.31 14.92
CA GLY A 66 -22.95 7.87 14.92
C GLY A 66 -21.44 7.63 15.13
N GLU A 67 -21.09 6.48 15.71
CA GLU A 67 -19.70 6.02 15.77
C GLU A 67 -19.06 6.19 14.39
N SER A 68 -17.89 6.84 14.36
CA SER A 68 -17.13 6.99 13.13
C SER A 68 -16.69 5.60 12.67
N ALA A 69 -17.09 5.20 11.47
CA ALA A 69 -16.58 3.99 10.86
C ALA A 69 -15.11 4.19 10.46
N GLU A 70 -14.27 3.19 10.69
CA GLU A 70 -12.88 3.19 10.20
C GLU A 70 -12.74 2.10 9.16
N ILE A 71 -12.33 2.45 7.93
CA ILE A 71 -12.06 1.51 6.86
C ILE A 71 -10.57 1.42 6.58
N LEU A 72 -10.09 0.21 6.30
CA LEU A 72 -8.71 -0.08 5.91
C LEU A 72 -8.64 -0.33 4.40
N VAL A 73 -7.89 0.51 3.71
CA VAL A 73 -7.62 0.37 2.27
C VAL A 73 -6.24 -0.26 2.09
N ALA A 74 -6.18 -1.47 1.53
CA ALA A 74 -4.96 -2.14 1.11
C ALA A 74 -4.68 -1.80 -0.35
N ALA A 75 -3.69 -0.95 -0.62
CA ALA A 75 -3.42 -0.45 -1.96
C ALA A 75 -1.95 -0.65 -2.38
N ALA A 76 -1.72 -0.86 -3.67
CA ALA A 76 -0.38 -0.97 -4.22
C ALA A 76 0.50 0.24 -3.86
N ALA A 77 1.79 0.01 -3.59
CA ALA A 77 2.74 1.04 -3.13
C ALA A 77 2.78 2.27 -4.04
N SER A 78 2.61 2.10 -5.36
CA SER A 78 2.58 3.19 -6.36
C SER A 78 1.39 4.15 -6.21
N LEU A 79 0.35 3.77 -5.48
CA LEU A 79 -0.85 4.57 -5.25
C LEU A 79 -0.74 5.49 -4.03
N LYS A 80 0.25 5.24 -3.16
CA LYS A 80 0.32 5.85 -1.83
C LYS A 80 0.17 7.37 -1.86
N ASN A 81 0.94 8.06 -2.70
CA ASN A 81 0.95 9.52 -2.70
C ASN A 81 -0.43 10.09 -3.12
N ALA A 82 -1.04 9.56 -4.18
CA ALA A 82 -2.37 10.01 -4.61
C ALA A 82 -3.43 9.80 -3.51
N TYR A 83 -3.34 8.68 -2.78
CA TYR A 83 -4.28 8.37 -1.70
C TYR A 83 -4.08 9.28 -0.48
N GLU A 84 -2.85 9.35 0.04
CA GLU A 84 -2.56 10.04 1.29
C GLU A 84 -2.63 11.56 1.16
N ASP A 85 -2.14 12.10 0.03
CA ASP A 85 -2.03 13.54 -0.15
C ASP A 85 -3.38 14.17 -0.55
N GLU A 86 -4.23 13.46 -1.33
CA GLU A 86 -5.42 14.04 -1.94
C GLU A 86 -6.70 13.21 -1.73
N LEU A 87 -6.74 11.93 -2.15
CA LEU A 87 -7.99 11.18 -2.26
C LEU A 87 -8.63 10.87 -0.91
N ILE A 88 -7.84 10.47 0.10
CA ILE A 88 -8.35 10.21 1.45
C ILE A 88 -8.88 11.50 2.08
N PRO A 89 -8.15 12.63 2.08
CA PRO A 89 -8.70 13.92 2.52
C PRO A 89 -10.00 14.31 1.81
N MET A 90 -10.06 14.20 0.48
CA MET A 90 -11.26 14.52 -0.30
C MET A 90 -12.46 13.66 0.07
N PHE A 91 -12.24 12.34 0.24
CA PHE A 91 -13.30 11.43 0.66
C PHE A 91 -13.81 11.76 2.06
N GLN A 92 -12.92 11.97 3.02
CA GLN A 92 -13.29 12.28 4.40
C GLN A 92 -14.00 13.63 4.54
N GLU A 93 -13.75 14.59 3.64
CA GLU A 93 -14.52 15.84 3.56
C GLU A 93 -15.97 15.59 3.14
N GLN A 94 -16.19 14.66 2.20
CA GLN A 94 -17.54 14.28 1.74
C GLN A 94 -18.26 13.35 2.73
N TYR A 95 -17.50 12.51 3.45
CA TYR A 95 -18.00 11.52 4.40
C TYR A 95 -17.38 11.70 5.79
N PRO A 96 -17.71 12.80 6.52
CA PRO A 96 -17.02 13.16 7.78
C PRO A 96 -17.20 12.15 8.92
N GLY A 97 -18.09 11.15 8.74
CA GLY A 97 -18.26 10.03 9.68
C GLY A 97 -17.38 8.82 9.37
N VAL A 98 -16.53 8.87 8.32
CA VAL A 98 -15.68 7.75 7.92
C VAL A 98 -14.21 8.15 8.01
N VAL A 99 -13.43 7.35 8.74
CA VAL A 99 -11.96 7.46 8.79
C VAL A 99 -11.37 6.42 7.85
N VAL A 100 -10.54 6.86 6.92
CA VAL A 100 -9.85 5.95 5.99
C VAL A 100 -8.40 5.80 6.43
N LYS A 101 -7.95 4.55 6.55
CA LYS A 101 -6.55 4.17 6.81
C LYS A 101 -5.99 3.49 5.58
N GLY A 102 -4.80 3.88 5.15
CA GLY A 102 -4.09 3.23 4.05
C GLY A 102 -3.00 2.27 4.55
N THR A 103 -2.90 1.10 3.94
CA THR A 103 -1.72 0.23 4.03
C THR A 103 -1.17 -0.02 2.63
N TYR A 104 0.14 0.18 2.45
CA TYR A 104 0.77 0.22 1.12
C TYR A 104 1.96 -0.71 1.06
N ASP A 105 1.89 -1.70 0.17
CA ASP A 105 3.02 -2.59 -0.15
C ASP A 105 2.85 -3.12 -1.60
N SER A 106 3.64 -4.12 -2.00
CA SER A 106 3.39 -4.82 -3.26
C SER A 106 2.04 -5.54 -3.21
N SER A 107 1.34 -5.57 -4.35
CA SER A 107 -0.01 -6.17 -4.40
C SER A 107 -0.01 -7.65 -4.02
N GLY A 108 1.08 -8.39 -4.31
CA GLY A 108 1.19 -9.79 -3.91
C GLY A 108 1.35 -9.98 -2.40
N LYS A 109 2.06 -9.08 -1.71
CA LYS A 109 2.12 -9.13 -0.24
C LYS A 109 0.78 -8.76 0.38
N LEU A 110 0.10 -7.75 -0.14
CA LEU A 110 -1.24 -7.37 0.34
C LEU A 110 -2.25 -8.49 0.10
N GLN A 111 -2.19 -9.16 -1.06
CA GLN A 111 -2.96 -10.38 -1.33
C GLN A 111 -2.72 -11.42 -0.23
N THR A 112 -1.47 -11.79 0.01
CA THR A 112 -1.11 -12.78 1.05
C THR A 112 -1.60 -12.34 2.45
N GLN A 113 -1.48 -11.06 2.79
CA GLN A 113 -1.98 -10.55 4.07
C GLN A 113 -3.51 -10.67 4.19
N ILE A 114 -4.26 -10.43 3.09
CA ILE A 114 -5.72 -10.63 3.06
C ILE A 114 -6.05 -12.12 3.22
N GLU A 115 -5.34 -13.01 2.51
CA GLU A 115 -5.46 -14.47 2.65
C GLU A 115 -5.16 -14.95 4.09
N GLU A 116 -4.22 -14.30 4.77
CA GLU A 116 -3.84 -14.57 6.16
C GLU A 116 -4.74 -13.89 7.20
N GLY A 117 -5.75 -13.12 6.77
CA GLY A 117 -6.77 -12.53 7.64
C GLY A 117 -6.57 -11.04 7.95
N LEU A 118 -5.83 -10.28 7.12
CA LEU A 118 -5.88 -8.81 7.21
C LEU A 118 -7.31 -8.34 6.98
N GLU A 119 -7.87 -7.67 7.97
CA GLU A 119 -9.21 -7.08 7.91
C GLU A 119 -9.20 -5.79 7.06
N ALA A 120 -8.85 -5.93 5.77
CA ALA A 120 -8.96 -4.83 4.81
C ALA A 120 -10.40 -4.74 4.31
N ASP A 121 -10.88 -3.51 4.06
CA ASP A 121 -12.21 -3.23 3.55
C ASP A 121 -12.19 -3.04 2.04
N VAL A 122 -11.12 -2.46 1.51
CA VAL A 122 -10.91 -2.21 0.08
C VAL A 122 -9.53 -2.73 -0.32
N PHE A 123 -9.44 -3.38 -1.47
CA PHE A 123 -8.18 -3.78 -2.09
C PHE A 123 -8.03 -3.12 -3.46
N MET A 124 -6.87 -2.49 -3.72
CA MET A 124 -6.51 -1.96 -5.04
C MET A 124 -5.14 -2.45 -5.45
N SER A 125 -5.12 -3.26 -6.50
CA SER A 125 -3.92 -3.91 -7.01
C SER A 125 -3.31 -3.15 -8.18
N ALA A 126 -1.99 -3.29 -8.38
CA ALA A 126 -1.28 -2.80 -9.56
C ALA A 126 -1.24 -3.81 -10.72
N ALA A 127 -1.97 -4.91 -10.61
CA ALA A 127 -2.18 -5.88 -11.67
C ALA A 127 -3.47 -6.67 -11.44
N THR A 128 -4.07 -7.15 -12.52
CA THR A 128 -5.31 -7.96 -12.45
C THR A 128 -5.07 -9.32 -11.79
N LYS A 129 -3.86 -9.88 -11.88
CA LYS A 129 -3.52 -11.21 -11.35
C LYS A 129 -3.88 -11.38 -9.88
N GLN A 130 -3.50 -10.44 -9.02
CA GLN A 130 -3.74 -10.51 -7.57
C GLN A 130 -5.23 -10.32 -7.23
N MET A 131 -5.90 -9.43 -7.94
CA MET A 131 -7.35 -9.23 -7.79
C MET A 131 -8.10 -10.50 -8.20
N THR A 132 -7.75 -11.10 -9.34
CA THR A 132 -8.38 -12.34 -9.82
C THR A 132 -8.16 -13.49 -8.84
N ALA A 133 -6.96 -13.62 -8.27
CA ALA A 133 -6.68 -14.67 -7.29
C ALA A 133 -7.59 -14.55 -6.05
N LEU A 134 -7.69 -13.36 -5.45
CA LEU A 134 -8.59 -13.14 -4.29
C LEU A 134 -10.08 -13.30 -4.66
N ASP A 135 -10.47 -12.96 -5.88
CA ASP A 135 -11.84 -13.14 -6.36
C ASP A 135 -12.18 -14.63 -6.53
N GLU A 136 -11.28 -15.41 -7.14
CA GLU A 136 -11.42 -16.88 -7.30
C GLU A 136 -11.46 -17.59 -5.94
N GLU A 137 -10.78 -17.08 -4.93
CA GLU A 137 -10.83 -17.57 -3.55
C GLU A 137 -12.07 -17.10 -2.79
N GLY A 138 -12.89 -16.25 -3.40
CA GLY A 138 -14.11 -15.72 -2.82
C GLY A 138 -13.87 -14.71 -1.69
N MET A 139 -12.73 -14.01 -1.72
CA MET A 139 -12.35 -12.98 -0.75
C MET A 139 -12.69 -11.56 -1.19
N ILE A 140 -13.22 -11.40 -2.41
CA ILE A 140 -13.65 -10.11 -2.98
C ILE A 140 -15.14 -10.13 -3.25
N GLU A 141 -15.81 -9.01 -3.12
CA GLU A 141 -17.15 -8.78 -3.65
C GLU A 141 -17.05 -8.58 -5.17
N SER A 142 -17.19 -9.67 -5.95
CA SER A 142 -16.93 -9.73 -7.40
C SER A 142 -17.66 -8.67 -8.20
N ASP A 143 -18.86 -8.25 -7.74
CA ASP A 143 -19.69 -7.22 -8.39
C ASP A 143 -19.13 -5.80 -8.21
N THR A 144 -18.17 -5.61 -7.33
CA THR A 144 -17.50 -4.32 -7.09
C THR A 144 -16.18 -4.17 -7.86
N VAL A 145 -15.67 -5.24 -8.46
CA VAL A 145 -14.40 -5.21 -9.20
C VAL A 145 -14.49 -4.24 -10.38
N THR A 146 -13.60 -3.26 -10.38
CA THR A 146 -13.53 -2.24 -11.44
C THR A 146 -12.08 -2.08 -11.89
N ASN A 147 -11.82 -2.16 -13.18
CA ASN A 147 -10.53 -1.83 -13.80
C ASN A 147 -10.39 -0.31 -13.86
N LEU A 148 -9.98 0.29 -12.74
CA LEU A 148 -10.12 1.73 -12.51
C LEU A 148 -9.10 2.56 -13.29
N LEU A 149 -7.82 2.12 -13.29
CA LEU A 149 -6.72 2.89 -13.86
C LEU A 149 -5.84 2.02 -14.76
N GLU A 150 -5.10 2.69 -15.66
CA GLU A 150 -4.00 2.14 -16.43
C GLU A 150 -2.69 2.85 -16.11
N ASN A 151 -1.59 2.15 -16.30
CA ASN A 151 -0.23 2.67 -16.11
C ASN A 151 0.70 2.16 -17.22
N LYS A 152 1.97 2.53 -17.16
CA LYS A 152 3.00 2.08 -18.09
C LYS A 152 4.21 1.58 -17.32
N ILE A 153 4.91 0.62 -17.91
CA ILE A 153 6.19 0.11 -17.41
C ILE A 153 7.31 0.87 -18.10
N VAL A 154 8.24 1.40 -17.33
CA VAL A 154 9.35 2.21 -17.83
C VAL A 154 10.69 1.75 -17.29
N LEU A 155 11.71 1.83 -18.14
CA LEU A 155 13.12 1.75 -17.75
C LEU A 155 13.55 3.10 -17.21
N ILE A 156 14.12 3.10 -16.02
CA ILE A 156 14.68 4.29 -15.37
C ILE A 156 16.19 4.12 -15.08
N VAL A 157 16.88 5.23 -15.01
CA VAL A 157 18.27 5.37 -14.59
C VAL A 157 18.40 6.53 -13.58
N PRO A 158 19.48 6.64 -12.79
CA PRO A 158 19.72 7.80 -11.96
C PRO A 158 19.74 9.09 -12.78
N ALA A 159 19.20 10.18 -12.24
CA ALA A 159 19.20 11.48 -12.92
C ALA A 159 20.64 11.89 -13.26
N GLY A 160 20.83 12.36 -14.50
CA GLY A 160 22.15 12.75 -15.00
C GLY A 160 23.08 11.58 -15.34
N SER A 161 22.58 10.35 -15.40
CA SER A 161 23.35 9.19 -15.88
C SER A 161 23.91 9.44 -17.27
N SER A 162 25.19 9.16 -17.46
CA SER A 162 25.90 9.25 -18.76
C SER A 162 26.14 7.88 -19.40
N ALA A 163 25.49 6.83 -18.91
CA ALA A 163 25.74 5.45 -19.32
C ALA A 163 25.22 5.07 -20.73
N GLY A 164 24.58 6.03 -21.44
CA GLY A 164 24.19 5.83 -22.85
C GLY A 164 23.03 4.86 -23.02
N PHE A 165 22.06 4.89 -22.09
CA PHE A 165 20.79 4.19 -22.21
C PHE A 165 19.85 5.02 -23.11
N GLU A 166 19.37 4.46 -24.19
CA GLU A 166 18.49 5.15 -25.16
C GLU A 166 17.17 4.41 -25.39
N LYS A 167 17.11 3.13 -25.09
CA LYS A 167 15.95 2.27 -25.29
C LYS A 167 15.82 1.23 -24.19
N PHE A 168 14.66 0.60 -24.10
CA PHE A 168 14.33 -0.35 -23.03
C PHE A 168 15.31 -1.53 -22.95
N GLU A 169 15.75 -2.06 -24.11
CA GLU A 169 16.69 -3.18 -24.19
C GLU A 169 18.10 -2.81 -23.69
N ASP A 170 18.40 -1.53 -23.57
CA ASP A 170 19.69 -1.07 -23.06
C ASP A 170 19.93 -1.41 -21.59
N ILE A 171 18.91 -1.92 -20.89
CA ILE A 171 19.05 -2.50 -19.55
C ILE A 171 20.13 -3.59 -19.50
N GLU A 172 20.41 -4.29 -20.61
CA GLU A 172 21.52 -5.26 -20.70
C GLU A 172 22.89 -4.64 -20.44
N LYS A 173 23.06 -3.31 -20.68
CA LYS A 173 24.32 -2.57 -20.47
C LYS A 173 24.61 -2.29 -19.00
N ALA A 174 23.57 -2.32 -18.14
CA ALA A 174 23.73 -2.07 -16.71
C ALA A 174 24.62 -3.13 -16.06
N GLU A 175 25.42 -2.73 -15.08
CA GLU A 175 26.19 -3.65 -14.24
C GLU A 175 25.36 -4.10 -13.03
N SER A 176 24.46 -3.22 -12.54
CA SER A 176 23.53 -3.47 -11.45
C SER A 176 22.14 -3.02 -11.83
N ILE A 177 21.12 -3.86 -11.57
CA ILE A 177 19.74 -3.66 -11.99
C ILE A 177 18.82 -3.83 -10.78
N ALA A 178 17.89 -2.90 -10.57
CA ALA A 178 16.85 -3.03 -9.58
C ALA A 178 15.52 -3.43 -10.25
N LEU A 179 14.91 -4.51 -9.83
CA LEU A 179 13.58 -4.96 -10.26
C LEU A 179 12.73 -5.35 -9.05
N GLY A 180 11.41 -5.25 -9.16
CA GLY A 180 10.53 -5.87 -8.18
C GLY A 180 10.64 -7.38 -8.22
N ASP A 181 10.50 -8.05 -7.08
CA ASP A 181 10.45 -9.52 -7.04
C ASP A 181 9.22 -10.03 -7.81
N PRO A 182 9.40 -10.76 -8.92
CA PRO A 182 8.26 -11.24 -9.72
C PRO A 182 7.32 -12.18 -8.96
N ALA A 183 7.76 -12.74 -7.85
CA ALA A 183 6.90 -13.60 -7.01
C ALA A 183 5.76 -12.81 -6.36
N SER A 184 5.96 -11.52 -6.01
CA SER A 184 5.01 -10.73 -5.23
C SER A 184 4.78 -9.30 -5.73
N VAL A 185 5.67 -8.75 -6.58
CA VAL A 185 5.62 -7.36 -7.03
C VAL A 185 5.11 -7.27 -8.47
N PRO A 186 3.92 -6.69 -8.72
CA PRO A 186 3.37 -6.58 -10.07
C PRO A 186 4.31 -5.91 -11.08
N ALA A 187 4.97 -4.79 -10.71
CA ALA A 187 5.97 -4.16 -11.57
C ALA A 187 7.10 -5.12 -11.97
N GLY A 188 7.51 -6.01 -11.07
CA GLY A 188 8.48 -7.07 -11.33
C GLY A 188 7.94 -8.15 -12.25
N GLN A 189 6.66 -8.51 -12.15
CA GLN A 189 5.97 -9.45 -13.04
C GLN A 189 5.95 -8.90 -14.47
N TYR A 190 5.54 -7.65 -14.64
CA TYR A 190 5.56 -6.98 -15.96
C TYR A 190 6.99 -6.80 -16.48
N ALA A 191 7.97 -6.47 -15.63
CA ALA A 191 9.37 -6.38 -16.03
C ALA A 191 9.88 -7.74 -16.54
N GLN A 192 9.61 -8.82 -15.81
CA GLN A 192 9.99 -10.18 -16.23
C GLN A 192 9.33 -10.55 -17.55
N GLU A 193 8.05 -10.27 -17.71
CA GLU A 193 7.29 -10.55 -18.94
C GLU A 193 7.90 -9.82 -20.14
N ALA A 194 8.10 -8.48 -20.03
CA ALA A 194 8.68 -7.68 -21.09
C ALA A 194 10.10 -8.15 -21.44
N LEU A 195 10.95 -8.36 -20.45
CA LEU A 195 12.34 -8.79 -20.65
C LEU A 195 12.45 -10.22 -21.21
N THR A 196 11.50 -11.09 -20.83
CA THR A 196 11.42 -12.45 -21.40
C THR A 196 11.00 -12.40 -22.87
N SER A 197 9.97 -11.61 -23.18
CA SER A 197 9.51 -11.39 -24.56
C SER A 197 10.62 -10.86 -25.47
N LEU A 198 11.50 -10.00 -24.93
CA LEU A 198 12.64 -9.42 -25.63
C LEU A 198 13.88 -10.35 -25.65
N GLY A 199 13.85 -11.51 -24.98
CA GLY A 199 15.00 -12.43 -24.88
C GLY A 199 16.15 -11.88 -24.02
N ILE A 200 15.85 -11.02 -23.06
CA ILE A 200 16.81 -10.31 -22.20
C ILE A 200 16.88 -10.93 -20.79
N TRP A 201 15.76 -11.45 -20.27
CA TRP A 201 15.62 -11.88 -18.90
C TRP A 201 16.77 -12.77 -18.41
N ASP A 202 17.09 -13.84 -19.15
CA ASP A 202 18.11 -14.81 -18.74
C ASP A 202 19.54 -14.24 -18.75
N LYS A 203 19.77 -13.15 -19.49
CA LYS A 203 21.10 -12.51 -19.59
C LYS A 203 21.41 -11.57 -18.43
N ILE A 204 20.38 -11.10 -17.72
CA ILE A 204 20.56 -10.06 -16.69
C ILE A 204 20.34 -10.58 -15.27
N GLN A 205 19.85 -11.79 -15.08
CA GLN A 205 19.47 -12.31 -13.75
C GLN A 205 20.57 -12.18 -12.68
N ASP A 206 21.82 -12.42 -13.06
CA ASP A 206 22.97 -12.34 -12.15
C ASP A 206 23.29 -10.90 -11.71
N LYS A 207 22.70 -9.90 -12.36
CA LYS A 207 22.87 -8.47 -12.08
C LYS A 207 21.72 -7.87 -11.29
N VAL A 208 20.63 -8.65 -11.04
CA VAL A 208 19.39 -8.12 -10.49
C VAL A 208 19.40 -8.16 -8.97
N SER A 209 19.09 -7.00 -8.38
CA SER A 209 18.66 -6.86 -6.99
C SER A 209 17.13 -6.75 -6.93
N PHE A 210 16.50 -7.66 -6.22
CA PHE A 210 15.04 -7.67 -6.11
C PHE A 210 14.56 -6.79 -4.96
N GLY A 211 13.73 -5.79 -5.29
CA GLY A 211 12.99 -4.99 -4.32
C GLY A 211 11.69 -5.69 -3.90
N THR A 212 11.29 -5.47 -2.67
CA THR A 212 10.08 -6.07 -2.08
C THR A 212 8.79 -5.36 -2.49
N ASN A 213 8.90 -4.16 -3.07
CA ASN A 213 7.84 -3.40 -3.74
C ASN A 213 8.48 -2.42 -4.75
N VAL A 214 7.65 -1.75 -5.55
CA VAL A 214 8.15 -0.84 -6.60
C VAL A 214 8.83 0.41 -6.04
N THR A 215 8.41 0.91 -4.89
CA THR A 215 9.03 2.07 -4.24
C THR A 215 10.47 1.77 -3.82
N GLU A 216 10.75 0.55 -3.36
CA GLU A 216 12.13 0.12 -3.05
C GLU A 216 13.00 0.10 -4.31
N VAL A 217 12.48 -0.40 -5.44
CA VAL A 217 13.19 -0.37 -6.74
C VAL A 217 13.51 1.06 -7.14
N LEU A 218 12.53 1.96 -7.09
CA LEU A 218 12.71 3.38 -7.41
C LEU A 218 13.78 4.01 -6.55
N ASN A 219 13.77 3.76 -5.23
CA ASN A 219 14.75 4.28 -4.28
C ASN A 219 16.17 3.73 -4.54
N GLN A 220 16.33 2.47 -4.95
CA GLN A 220 17.62 1.90 -5.29
C GLN A 220 18.24 2.64 -6.49
N VAL A 221 17.46 2.95 -7.52
CA VAL A 221 17.92 3.71 -8.69
C VAL A 221 18.19 5.17 -8.31
N ALA A 222 17.26 5.82 -7.60
CA ALA A 222 17.41 7.22 -7.16
C ALA A 222 18.68 7.45 -6.32
N ALA A 223 19.02 6.48 -5.46
CA ALA A 223 20.23 6.49 -4.65
C ALA A 223 21.49 6.04 -5.41
N SER A 224 21.40 5.76 -6.72
CA SER A 224 22.48 5.19 -7.55
C SER A 224 23.07 3.88 -6.97
N SER A 225 22.25 3.11 -6.24
CA SER A 225 22.59 1.76 -5.78
C SER A 225 22.37 0.71 -6.87
N ALA A 226 21.62 1.08 -7.91
CA ALA A 226 21.48 0.35 -9.16
C ALA A 226 21.65 1.32 -10.33
N ASP A 227 22.26 0.84 -11.41
CA ASP A 227 22.49 1.64 -12.63
C ASP A 227 21.21 1.86 -13.43
N ALA A 228 20.29 0.91 -13.32
CA ALA A 228 19.00 0.94 -13.99
C ALA A 228 17.93 0.16 -13.19
N GLY A 229 16.70 0.45 -13.46
CA GLY A 229 15.57 -0.28 -12.88
C GLY A 229 14.32 -0.18 -13.73
N ILE A 230 13.33 -1.01 -13.43
CA ILE A 230 12.03 -0.98 -14.09
C ILE A 230 10.95 -0.72 -13.03
N VAL A 231 10.17 0.34 -13.26
CA VAL A 231 9.09 0.82 -12.37
C VAL A 231 7.88 1.23 -13.21
N TYR A 232 6.83 1.71 -12.57
CA TYR A 232 5.74 2.37 -13.28
C TYR A 232 6.11 3.81 -13.65
N ALA A 233 5.51 4.32 -14.71
CA ALA A 233 5.72 5.71 -15.15
C ALA A 233 5.33 6.73 -14.07
N THR A 234 4.29 6.44 -13.30
CA THR A 234 3.82 7.26 -12.18
C THR A 234 4.84 7.36 -11.05
N ASP A 235 5.51 6.24 -10.70
CA ASP A 235 6.58 6.25 -9.68
C ASP A 235 7.76 7.11 -10.14
N ALA A 236 8.16 6.96 -11.41
CA ALA A 236 9.24 7.76 -11.98
C ALA A 236 8.90 9.26 -12.02
N ALA A 237 7.65 9.61 -12.35
CA ALA A 237 7.18 11.00 -12.36
C ALA A 237 7.24 11.63 -10.96
N GLY A 238 6.94 10.87 -9.91
CA GLY A 238 7.03 11.33 -8.51
C GLY A 238 8.46 11.63 -8.02
N MET A 239 9.49 11.17 -8.75
CA MET A 239 10.91 11.39 -8.41
C MET A 239 11.73 11.87 -9.63
N ALA A 240 11.14 12.68 -10.50
CA ALA A 240 11.73 13.14 -11.75
C ALA A 240 13.02 13.96 -11.59
N ASP A 241 13.32 14.47 -10.40
CA ASP A 241 14.56 15.14 -10.04
C ASP A 241 15.68 14.15 -9.67
N GLN A 242 15.36 12.90 -9.36
CA GLN A 242 16.31 11.88 -8.90
C GLN A 242 16.50 10.73 -9.89
N VAL A 243 15.50 10.47 -10.73
CA VAL A 243 15.56 9.45 -11.78
C VAL A 243 15.18 10.01 -13.14
N GLN A 244 15.68 9.39 -14.19
CA GLN A 244 15.33 9.70 -15.56
C GLN A 244 14.67 8.50 -16.22
N VAL A 245 13.53 8.71 -16.84
CA VAL A 245 12.89 7.70 -17.72
C VAL A 245 13.69 7.64 -19.03
N VAL A 246 14.11 6.43 -19.39
CA VAL A 246 14.80 6.14 -20.66
C VAL A 246 13.79 5.79 -21.75
N ALA A 247 12.94 4.82 -21.49
CA ALA A 247 11.95 4.32 -22.44
C ALA A 247 10.82 3.59 -21.73
N GLU A 248 9.65 3.54 -22.39
CA GLU A 248 8.56 2.64 -22.03
C GLU A 248 8.87 1.22 -22.52
N ALA A 249 8.25 0.20 -21.87
CA ALA A 249 8.27 -1.16 -22.36
C ALA A 249 7.75 -1.20 -23.82
N PRO A 250 8.46 -1.88 -24.74
CA PRO A 250 8.08 -1.90 -26.15
C PRO A 250 6.68 -2.47 -26.37
N GLU A 251 5.97 -1.93 -27.36
CA GLU A 251 4.66 -2.44 -27.76
C GLU A 251 4.74 -3.95 -28.08
N GLY A 252 3.79 -4.71 -27.55
CA GLY A 252 3.74 -6.17 -27.70
C GLY A 252 4.73 -6.94 -26.82
N SER A 253 5.51 -6.28 -25.97
CA SER A 253 6.36 -6.96 -24.98
C SER A 253 5.60 -7.41 -23.74
N LEU A 254 4.39 -6.88 -23.52
CA LEU A 254 3.45 -7.27 -22.48
C LEU A 254 2.24 -7.97 -23.10
N GLY A 255 1.64 -8.93 -22.41
CA GLY A 255 0.45 -9.65 -22.84
C GLY A 255 -0.84 -8.84 -22.78
N GLY A 256 -0.80 -7.65 -22.17
CA GLY A 256 -1.93 -6.74 -22.05
C GLY A 256 -1.55 -5.41 -21.43
N LYS A 257 -2.57 -4.58 -21.19
CA LYS A 257 -2.41 -3.29 -20.50
C LYS A 257 -2.04 -3.51 -19.02
N VAL A 258 -1.35 -2.54 -18.44
CA VAL A 258 -1.05 -2.49 -17.02
C VAL A 258 -2.26 -1.89 -16.29
N ILE A 259 -3.11 -2.75 -15.76
CA ILE A 259 -4.41 -2.39 -15.16
C ILE A 259 -4.31 -2.38 -13.64
N TYR A 260 -4.96 -1.40 -13.03
CA TYR A 260 -5.13 -1.26 -11.59
C TYR A 260 -6.62 -1.50 -11.25
N PRO A 261 -6.98 -2.72 -10.87
CA PRO A 261 -8.33 -3.02 -10.38
C PRO A 261 -8.48 -2.64 -8.92
N VAL A 262 -9.69 -2.19 -8.56
CA VAL A 262 -10.13 -1.94 -7.19
C VAL A 262 -11.39 -2.74 -6.90
N ALA A 263 -11.55 -3.20 -5.66
CA ALA A 263 -12.76 -3.88 -5.21
C ALA A 263 -12.92 -3.81 -3.68
N VAL A 264 -14.14 -4.08 -3.22
CA VAL A 264 -14.45 -4.29 -1.81
C VAL A 264 -14.04 -5.70 -1.39
N VAL A 265 -13.37 -5.82 -0.25
CA VAL A 265 -13.01 -7.11 0.35
C VAL A 265 -14.26 -7.71 0.98
N LYS A 266 -14.47 -9.01 0.76
CA LYS A 266 -15.67 -9.71 1.19
C LYS A 266 -15.72 -9.87 2.71
N ASN A 267 -16.92 -9.82 3.27
CA ASN A 267 -17.18 -9.93 4.70
C ASN A 267 -16.58 -8.79 5.55
N THR A 268 -16.24 -7.66 4.95
CA THR A 268 -15.91 -6.44 5.70
C THR A 268 -17.07 -6.06 6.63
N ALA A 269 -16.74 -5.57 7.83
CA ALA A 269 -17.73 -5.03 8.77
C ALA A 269 -18.29 -3.66 8.30
N HIS A 270 -17.65 -3.02 7.33
CA HIS A 270 -17.91 -1.66 6.84
C HIS A 270 -18.25 -1.65 5.34
N ALA A 271 -19.10 -2.62 4.90
CA ALA A 271 -19.37 -2.83 3.48
C ALA A 271 -20.01 -1.62 2.77
N GLU A 272 -20.79 -0.80 3.46
CA GLU A 272 -21.40 0.41 2.90
C GLU A 272 -20.33 1.50 2.68
N GLU A 273 -19.50 1.75 3.68
CA GLU A 273 -18.42 2.74 3.64
C GLU A 273 -17.36 2.35 2.60
N ALA A 274 -17.00 1.06 2.54
CA ALA A 274 -16.08 0.54 1.53
C ALA A 274 -16.63 0.70 0.11
N LYS A 275 -17.92 0.42 -0.12
CA LYS A 275 -18.58 0.66 -1.41
C LYS A 275 -18.61 2.15 -1.75
N ASN A 276 -18.94 3.01 -0.80
CA ASN A 276 -18.92 4.45 -1.00
C ASN A 276 -17.51 4.95 -1.37
N PHE A 277 -16.47 4.38 -0.77
CA PHE A 277 -15.09 4.71 -1.12
C PHE A 277 -14.72 4.26 -2.54
N VAL A 278 -15.08 3.02 -2.92
CA VAL A 278 -14.86 2.53 -4.29
C VAL A 278 -15.63 3.36 -5.32
N GLU A 279 -16.89 3.75 -5.04
CA GLU A 279 -17.65 4.63 -5.93
C GLU A 279 -17.06 6.04 -6.00
N PHE A 280 -16.56 6.59 -4.88
CA PHE A 280 -15.84 7.86 -4.88
C PHE A 280 -14.63 7.83 -5.80
N LEU A 281 -13.81 6.77 -5.75
CA LEU A 281 -12.63 6.63 -6.62
C LEU A 281 -12.97 6.63 -8.12
N LYS A 282 -14.20 6.33 -8.49
CA LYS A 282 -14.72 6.33 -9.88
C LYS A 282 -15.22 7.69 -10.34
N THR A 283 -15.35 8.67 -9.46
CA THR A 283 -15.80 10.02 -9.80
C THR A 283 -14.79 10.74 -10.70
N ASP A 284 -15.27 11.68 -11.49
CA ASP A 284 -14.39 12.47 -12.38
C ASP A 284 -13.36 13.29 -11.59
N GLU A 285 -13.70 13.73 -10.37
CA GLU A 285 -12.80 14.44 -9.47
C GLU A 285 -11.66 13.53 -8.99
N ALA A 286 -11.97 12.32 -8.56
CA ALA A 286 -10.95 11.37 -8.12
C ALA A 286 -10.08 10.88 -9.28
N ILE A 287 -10.67 10.62 -10.45
CA ILE A 287 -9.92 10.27 -11.66
C ILE A 287 -8.96 11.39 -12.05
N LYS A 288 -9.39 12.66 -11.98
CA LYS A 288 -8.51 13.79 -12.26
C LYS A 288 -7.31 13.84 -11.32
N VAL A 289 -7.48 13.54 -10.02
CA VAL A 289 -6.34 13.41 -9.10
C VAL A 289 -5.40 12.31 -9.57
N PHE A 290 -5.89 11.14 -9.91
CA PHE A 290 -5.04 10.07 -10.44
C PHE A 290 -4.29 10.48 -11.70
N GLU A 291 -4.94 11.23 -12.61
CA GLU A 291 -4.29 11.77 -13.82
C GLU A 291 -3.17 12.77 -13.50
N GLU A 292 -3.33 13.59 -12.46
CA GLU A 292 -2.27 14.50 -11.97
C GLU A 292 -1.05 13.76 -11.45
N TYR A 293 -1.24 12.54 -10.91
CA TYR A 293 -0.15 11.62 -10.53
C TYR A 293 0.35 10.74 -11.70
N GLY A 294 -0.17 10.92 -12.92
CA GLY A 294 0.32 10.29 -14.14
C GLY A 294 -0.36 8.96 -14.50
N PHE A 295 -1.39 8.55 -13.80
CA PHE A 295 -2.25 7.44 -14.21
C PHE A 295 -3.15 7.85 -15.37
N THR A 296 -3.72 6.88 -16.06
CA THR A 296 -4.80 7.09 -17.01
C THR A 296 -6.04 6.32 -16.56
N LYS A 297 -7.23 6.86 -16.88
CA LYS A 297 -8.48 6.17 -16.58
C LYS A 297 -8.52 4.83 -17.30
N GLY A 298 -8.88 3.76 -16.60
CA GLY A 298 -9.13 2.44 -17.16
C GLY A 298 -10.38 2.40 -18.05
N GLU A 299 -10.43 1.42 -18.95
CA GLU A 299 -11.58 1.18 -19.85
C GLU A 299 -12.63 0.28 -19.19
#